data_8682cde80a167058e3a0a77f81e5cfc7
#
_entry.id   8682cde80a167058e3a0a77f81e5cfc7
#
_cell.length_a   1.000
_cell.length_b   1.000
_cell.length_c   1.000
_cell.angle_alpha   90.00
_cell.angle_beta   90.00
_cell.angle_gamma   90.00
#
_symmetry.space_group_name_H-M   'P 1'
#
loop_
_entity.id
_entity.type
_entity.pdbx_description
1 polymer ?
#
loop_
_entity_poly.entity_id
_entity_poly.type
_entity_poly.pdbx_seq_one_letter_code
_entity_poly.pdbx_strand_id
1 'polypeptide(L)'
;HIRSRRQRQMCIRDRLINYPVVEMEFNSDSNQVEYILSPAKINFEIKSNAEQLAIAVAKKLKIVGILAVEMFLTSEDEILVNEVAPRPHNSYHFSIEGSYTSQFEQLLRSILDMPLGSTKIIETAVMVNLVGEKGSKGPVIYKNFDQIIGLEGVNPHIYGKFETRFNRKMGHVTVVNENIDRAKELAKEIK
;
A
#
# COMPACT_ATOMS: atom_id res chain seq x y z
N HIS A 1 22.92 -26.23 -19.88
CA HIS A 1 22.02 -25.08 -19.98
C HIS A 1 20.71 -25.26 -19.18
N ILE A 2 20.10 -26.45 -19.18
CA ILE A 2 18.84 -26.73 -18.43
C ILE A 2 19.08 -26.67 -16.91
N ARG A 3 20.25 -27.13 -16.42
CA ARG A 3 20.60 -27.03 -14.99
C ARG A 3 20.81 -25.58 -14.53
N SER A 4 21.41 -24.74 -15.37
CA SER A 4 21.64 -23.33 -15.02
C SER A 4 20.33 -22.52 -14.99
N ARG A 5 19.37 -22.82 -15.85
CA ARG A 5 18.04 -22.20 -15.82
C ARG A 5 17.22 -22.65 -14.59
N ARG A 6 17.29 -23.93 -14.21
CA ARG A 6 16.63 -24.43 -12.99
C ARG A 6 17.25 -23.82 -11.73
N GLN A 7 18.57 -23.67 -11.66
CA GLN A 7 19.22 -23.00 -10.55
C GLN A 7 18.87 -21.51 -10.47
N ARG A 8 18.77 -20.77 -11.59
CA ARG A 8 18.33 -19.38 -11.60
C ARG A 8 16.88 -19.24 -11.15
N GLN A 9 15.98 -20.10 -11.60
CA GLN A 9 14.58 -20.09 -11.17
C GLN A 9 14.41 -20.40 -9.67
N MET A 10 15.19 -21.31 -9.10
CA MET A 10 15.20 -21.59 -7.68
C MET A 10 15.71 -20.39 -6.86
N CYS A 11 16.76 -19.69 -7.29
CA CYS A 11 17.31 -18.54 -6.57
C CYS A 11 16.35 -17.35 -6.48
N ILE A 12 15.44 -17.14 -7.45
CA ILE A 12 14.48 -16.03 -7.42
C ILE A 12 13.21 -16.43 -6.67
N ARG A 13 12.77 -17.67 -6.77
CA ARG A 13 11.64 -18.20 -5.98
C ARG A 13 11.94 -18.30 -4.47
N ASP A 14 13.21 -18.36 -4.08
CA ASP A 14 13.64 -18.43 -2.69
C ASP A 14 13.91 -17.04 -2.06
N ARG A 15 13.80 -15.96 -2.81
CA ARG A 15 13.97 -14.61 -2.29
C ARG A 15 12.63 -14.02 -1.92
N LEU A 16 12.44 -13.81 -0.63
CA LEU A 16 11.33 -13.04 -0.06
C LEU A 16 11.90 -11.75 0.53
N ILE A 17 11.31 -10.64 0.14
CA ILE A 17 11.59 -9.34 0.74
C ILE A 17 10.27 -8.71 1.17
N ASN A 18 10.28 -8.03 2.31
CA ASN A 18 9.12 -7.30 2.82
C ASN A 18 9.20 -5.84 2.44
N TYR A 19 8.06 -5.24 2.18
CA TYR A 19 7.86 -3.81 2.35
C TYR A 19 7.72 -3.48 3.84
N PRO A 20 8.01 -2.24 4.27
CA PRO A 20 7.76 -1.81 5.64
C PRO A 20 6.29 -2.00 6.02
N VAL A 21 6.05 -2.32 7.28
CA VAL A 21 4.68 -2.41 7.81
C VAL A 21 4.03 -1.03 7.76
N VAL A 22 2.78 -0.98 7.31
CA VAL A 22 1.97 0.23 7.25
C VAL A 22 0.81 0.15 8.23
N GLU A 23 0.35 1.30 8.69
CA GLU A 23 -0.84 1.41 9.53
C GLU A 23 -2.03 1.84 8.69
N MET A 24 -3.19 1.21 8.94
CA MET A 24 -4.43 1.52 8.26
C MET A 24 -5.42 2.11 9.24
N GLU A 25 -5.88 3.33 8.97
CA GLU A 25 -6.96 3.96 9.71
C GLU A 25 -8.28 3.82 8.95
N PHE A 26 -9.32 3.44 9.67
CA PHE A 26 -10.64 3.17 9.11
C PHE A 26 -11.59 4.33 9.41
N ASN A 27 -12.43 4.63 8.45
CA ASN A 27 -13.56 5.53 8.65
C ASN A 27 -14.62 4.82 9.49
N SER A 28 -15.06 5.45 10.59
CA SER A 28 -16.02 4.86 11.55
C SER A 28 -17.40 4.57 10.94
N ASP A 29 -17.82 5.37 9.96
CA ASP A 29 -19.17 5.27 9.39
C ASP A 29 -19.29 4.24 8.26
N SER A 30 -18.21 4.14 7.45
CA SER A 30 -18.20 3.27 6.28
C SER A 30 -17.44 1.97 6.49
N ASN A 31 -16.67 1.85 7.57
CA ASN A 31 -15.75 0.76 7.85
C ASN A 31 -14.77 0.46 6.70
N GLN A 32 -14.40 1.50 5.94
CA GLN A 32 -13.42 1.43 4.86
C GLN A 32 -12.11 2.07 5.30
N VAL A 33 -11.00 1.56 4.77
CA VAL A 33 -9.69 2.18 4.96
C VAL A 33 -9.72 3.60 4.39
N GLU A 34 -9.48 4.56 5.24
CA GLU A 34 -9.48 5.99 4.94
C GLU A 34 -8.07 6.50 4.69
N TYR A 35 -7.18 6.27 5.66
CA TYR A 35 -5.77 6.65 5.57
C TYR A 35 -4.87 5.44 5.71
N ILE A 36 -3.73 5.51 5.05
CA ILE A 36 -2.62 4.57 5.20
C ILE A 36 -1.38 5.37 5.51
N LEU A 37 -0.72 5.01 6.61
CA LEU A 37 0.50 5.67 7.11
C LEU A 37 1.70 4.76 6.89
N SER A 38 2.74 5.27 6.27
CA SER A 38 3.99 4.57 6.02
C SER A 38 5.19 5.36 6.55
N PRO A 39 6.02 4.78 7.44
CA PRO A 39 5.84 3.49 8.12
C PRO A 39 4.79 3.55 9.24
N ALA A 40 4.31 2.38 9.67
CA ALA A 40 3.45 2.27 10.84
C ALA A 40 4.15 2.76 12.12
N LYS A 41 3.39 3.44 13.00
CA LYS A 41 3.86 3.88 14.32
C LYS A 41 3.72 2.76 15.36
N ILE A 42 4.49 1.68 15.21
CA ILE A 42 4.52 0.51 16.10
C ILE A 42 5.93 0.25 16.63
N ASN A 43 6.04 -0.46 17.74
CA ASN A 43 7.33 -0.82 18.31
C ASN A 43 8.06 -1.85 17.43
N PHE A 44 9.36 -2.02 17.68
CA PHE A 44 10.21 -2.91 16.89
C PHE A 44 9.78 -4.38 16.98
N GLU A 45 9.33 -4.84 18.13
CA GLU A 45 8.93 -6.23 18.34
C GLU A 45 7.68 -6.57 17.52
N ILE A 46 6.64 -5.75 17.63
CA ILE A 46 5.40 -5.90 16.83
C ILE A 46 5.73 -5.87 15.34
N LYS A 47 6.57 -4.92 14.90
CA LYS A 47 7.00 -4.83 13.51
C LYS A 47 7.68 -6.13 13.06
N SER A 48 8.65 -6.63 13.83
CA SER A 48 9.38 -7.87 13.52
C SER A 48 8.45 -9.06 13.44
N ASN A 49 7.49 -9.18 14.37
CA ASN A 49 6.52 -10.26 14.39
C ASN A 49 5.59 -10.22 13.17
N ALA A 50 5.12 -9.03 12.77
CA ALA A 50 4.32 -8.85 11.56
C ALA A 50 5.08 -9.26 10.29
N GLU A 51 6.33 -8.83 10.16
CA GLU A 51 7.18 -9.18 9.02
C GLU A 51 7.45 -10.70 8.96
N GLN A 52 7.74 -11.34 10.09
CA GLN A 52 7.95 -12.79 10.15
C GLN A 52 6.68 -13.58 9.81
N LEU A 53 5.53 -13.12 10.31
CA LEU A 53 4.23 -13.73 10.00
C LEU A 53 3.91 -13.62 8.51
N ALA A 54 4.13 -12.46 7.89
CA ALA A 54 3.95 -12.28 6.45
C ALA A 54 4.83 -13.22 5.62
N ILE A 55 6.10 -13.37 6.01
CA ILE A 55 7.05 -14.32 5.37
C ILE A 55 6.54 -15.75 5.52
N ALA A 56 6.08 -16.14 6.70
CA ALA A 56 5.58 -17.49 6.95
C ALA A 56 4.34 -17.81 6.09
N VAL A 57 3.41 -16.85 5.98
CA VAL A 57 2.22 -16.96 5.12
C VAL A 57 2.62 -17.10 3.66
N ALA A 58 3.51 -16.23 3.15
CA ALA A 58 3.97 -16.27 1.76
C ALA A 58 4.65 -17.59 1.41
N LYS A 59 5.52 -18.11 2.30
CA LYS A 59 6.18 -19.43 2.14
C LYS A 59 5.18 -20.58 2.12
N LYS A 60 4.22 -20.56 3.05
CA LYS A 60 3.19 -21.62 3.14
C LYS A 60 2.30 -21.65 1.90
N LEU A 61 1.96 -20.49 1.35
CA LEU A 61 1.16 -20.36 0.12
C LEU A 61 1.99 -20.55 -1.16
N LYS A 62 3.33 -20.66 -1.06
CA LYS A 62 4.24 -20.81 -2.21
C LYS A 62 4.02 -19.74 -3.28
N ILE A 63 3.80 -18.49 -2.85
CA ILE A 63 3.52 -17.36 -3.74
C ILE A 63 4.75 -17.03 -4.57
N VAL A 64 4.52 -16.81 -5.87
CA VAL A 64 5.44 -16.15 -6.80
C VAL A 64 4.76 -14.87 -7.27
N GLY A 65 5.36 -13.72 -7.06
CA GLY A 65 4.73 -12.43 -7.33
C GLY A 65 4.71 -11.55 -6.08
N ILE A 66 3.62 -10.85 -5.86
CA ILE A 66 3.41 -9.99 -4.69
C ILE A 66 2.25 -10.51 -3.84
N LEU A 67 2.38 -10.40 -2.54
CA LEU A 67 1.35 -10.75 -1.57
C LEU A 67 1.17 -9.61 -0.57
N ALA A 68 -0.04 -9.09 -0.46
CA ALA A 68 -0.44 -8.28 0.67
C ALA A 68 -1.03 -9.18 1.76
N VAL A 69 -0.63 -8.94 3.00
CA VAL A 69 -1.16 -9.62 4.18
C VAL A 69 -1.71 -8.56 5.11
N GLU A 70 -3.03 -8.48 5.24
CA GLU A 70 -3.69 -7.61 6.20
C GLU A 70 -3.73 -8.28 7.57
N MET A 71 -3.44 -7.51 8.61
CA MET A 71 -3.33 -7.99 9.97
C MET A 71 -4.07 -7.08 10.93
N PHE A 72 -4.60 -7.65 12.00
CA PHE A 72 -5.07 -6.92 13.18
C PHE A 72 -4.01 -6.97 14.27
N LEU A 73 -3.78 -5.84 14.91
CA LEU A 73 -3.05 -5.74 16.17
C LEU A 73 -4.08 -5.64 17.29
N THR A 74 -4.06 -6.58 18.23
CA THR A 74 -4.95 -6.58 19.39
C THR A 74 -4.44 -5.65 20.49
N SER A 75 -5.28 -5.38 21.50
CA SER A 75 -4.88 -4.64 22.71
C SER A 75 -3.84 -5.38 23.57
N GLU A 76 -3.62 -6.66 23.33
CA GLU A 76 -2.64 -7.51 23.99
C GLU A 76 -1.36 -7.71 23.17
N ASP A 77 -1.16 -6.84 22.16
CA ASP A 77 -0.03 -6.86 21.21
C ASP A 77 0.07 -8.15 20.37
N GLU A 78 -1.04 -8.91 20.25
CA GLU A 78 -1.10 -10.06 19.37
C GLU A 78 -1.38 -9.64 17.91
N ILE A 79 -0.74 -10.33 16.95
CA ILE A 79 -0.95 -10.09 15.53
C ILE A 79 -1.77 -11.23 14.94
N LEU A 80 -2.92 -10.88 14.35
CA LEU A 80 -3.83 -11.83 13.71
C LEU A 80 -3.94 -11.53 12.22
N VAL A 81 -3.79 -12.56 11.37
CA VAL A 81 -4.02 -12.41 9.92
C VAL A 81 -5.51 -12.24 9.66
N ASN A 82 -5.87 -11.16 8.97
CA ASN A 82 -7.23 -10.86 8.52
C ASN A 82 -7.48 -11.45 7.13
N GLU A 83 -6.77 -10.94 6.13
CA GLU A 83 -6.89 -11.43 4.76
C GLU A 83 -5.55 -11.42 4.02
N VAL A 84 -5.49 -12.13 2.91
CA VAL A 84 -4.35 -12.15 2.01
C VAL A 84 -4.79 -11.85 0.57
N ALA A 85 -4.00 -11.03 -0.14
CA ALA A 85 -4.29 -10.68 -1.53
C ALA A 85 -3.04 -10.91 -2.40
N PRO A 86 -3.03 -11.93 -3.29
CA PRO A 86 -1.89 -12.23 -4.16
C PRO A 86 -1.88 -11.30 -5.39
N ARG A 87 -1.87 -10.01 -5.16
CA ARG A 87 -1.90 -8.93 -6.15
C ARG A 87 -1.50 -7.61 -5.52
N PRO A 88 -1.18 -6.56 -6.34
CA PRO A 88 -1.06 -5.20 -5.83
C PRO A 88 -2.29 -4.82 -4.99
N HIS A 89 -2.06 -4.20 -3.84
CA HIS A 89 -3.08 -3.89 -2.87
C HIS A 89 -3.14 -2.39 -2.59
N ASN A 90 -4.35 -1.90 -2.34
CA ASN A 90 -4.60 -0.48 -2.08
C ASN A 90 -3.73 0.09 -0.96
N SER A 91 -3.48 -0.70 0.11
CA SER A 91 -2.64 -0.27 1.23
C SER A 91 -1.18 0.04 0.87
N TYR A 92 -0.71 -0.37 -0.32
CA TYR A 92 0.65 -0.11 -0.79
C TYR A 92 0.72 0.76 -2.05
N HIS A 93 -0.35 1.46 -2.42
CA HIS A 93 -0.29 2.38 -3.57
C HIS A 93 0.66 3.56 -3.31
N PHE A 94 0.83 4.00 -2.06
CA PHE A 94 1.81 5.00 -1.67
C PHE A 94 3.25 4.65 -2.11
N SER A 95 3.54 3.37 -2.36
CA SER A 95 4.87 2.92 -2.78
C SER A 95 5.32 3.47 -4.13
N ILE A 96 4.43 4.10 -4.90
CA ILE A 96 4.77 4.75 -6.16
C ILE A 96 5.72 5.93 -5.88
N GLU A 97 5.40 6.75 -4.89
CA GLU A 97 6.20 7.93 -4.49
C GLU A 97 7.06 7.66 -3.25
N GLY A 98 6.55 6.84 -2.33
CA GLY A 98 7.18 6.65 -1.02
C GLY A 98 8.25 5.56 -0.95
N SER A 99 8.46 4.75 -2.00
CA SER A 99 9.43 3.63 -1.98
C SER A 99 10.37 3.66 -3.19
N TYR A 100 11.60 3.13 -3.02
CA TYR A 100 12.56 2.99 -4.13
C TYR A 100 12.01 2.13 -5.28
N THR A 101 11.25 1.09 -4.98
CA THR A 101 10.58 0.24 -5.97
C THR A 101 9.11 0.13 -5.59
N SER A 102 8.21 0.53 -6.49
CA SER A 102 6.78 0.42 -6.23
C SER A 102 6.31 -1.04 -6.21
N GLN A 103 5.18 -1.30 -5.54
CA GLN A 103 4.57 -2.64 -5.58
C GLN A 103 4.25 -3.11 -7.02
N PHE A 104 3.96 -2.19 -7.93
CA PHE A 104 3.66 -2.52 -9.33
C PHE A 104 4.90 -2.97 -10.08
N GLU A 105 6.02 -2.24 -9.94
CA GLU A 105 7.30 -2.62 -10.50
C GLU A 105 7.81 -3.93 -9.89
N GLN A 106 7.67 -4.08 -8.56
CA GLN A 106 8.10 -5.30 -7.88
C GLN A 106 7.31 -6.53 -8.34
N LEU A 107 6.01 -6.39 -8.64
CA LEU A 107 5.22 -7.45 -9.25
C LEU A 107 5.81 -7.85 -10.61
N LEU A 108 6.07 -6.87 -11.49
CA LEU A 108 6.67 -7.16 -12.81
C LEU A 108 8.02 -7.83 -12.68
N ARG A 109 8.88 -7.34 -11.79
CA ARG A 109 10.20 -7.95 -11.53
C ARG A 109 10.06 -9.40 -11.07
N SER A 110 9.12 -9.70 -10.18
CA SER A 110 8.94 -11.05 -9.63
C SER A 110 8.33 -12.04 -10.64
N ILE A 111 7.40 -11.63 -11.52
CA ILE A 111 6.80 -12.52 -12.52
C ILE A 111 7.69 -12.68 -13.77
N LEU A 112 8.54 -11.71 -14.07
CA LEU A 112 9.47 -11.73 -15.19
C LEU A 112 10.85 -12.30 -14.82
N ASP A 113 11.00 -12.83 -13.61
CA ASP A 113 12.25 -13.41 -13.11
C ASP A 113 13.42 -12.40 -13.07
N MET A 114 13.12 -11.13 -12.83
CA MET A 114 14.10 -10.05 -12.69
C MET A 114 14.60 -9.93 -11.25
N PRO A 115 15.78 -9.32 -11.00
CA PRO A 115 16.23 -9.02 -9.66
C PRO A 115 15.20 -8.16 -8.91
N LEU A 116 14.87 -8.54 -7.67
CA LEU A 116 13.98 -7.76 -6.83
C LEU A 116 14.60 -6.41 -6.49
N GLY A 117 13.80 -5.34 -6.58
CA GLY A 117 14.20 -4.00 -6.22
C GLY A 117 14.15 -3.73 -4.72
N SER A 118 14.74 -2.63 -4.27
CA SER A 118 14.70 -2.23 -2.86
C SER A 118 13.29 -1.86 -2.43
N THR A 119 12.82 -2.42 -1.32
CA THR A 119 11.53 -2.11 -0.70
C THR A 119 11.61 -0.99 0.35
N LYS A 120 12.80 -0.39 0.53
CA LYS A 120 12.98 0.70 1.47
C LYS A 120 12.12 1.89 1.07
N ILE A 121 11.61 2.60 2.07
CA ILE A 121 10.95 3.90 1.86
C ILE A 121 12.00 4.96 1.52
N ILE A 122 11.62 5.88 0.65
CA ILE A 122 12.39 7.10 0.34
C ILE A 122 12.07 8.13 1.41
N GLU A 123 10.79 8.27 1.72
CA GLU A 123 10.28 9.25 2.67
C GLU A 123 8.98 8.76 3.30
N THR A 124 8.60 9.34 4.45
CA THR A 124 7.31 8.99 5.06
C THR A 124 6.15 9.40 4.15
N ALA A 125 5.10 8.61 4.15
CA ALA A 125 3.95 8.86 3.28
C ALA A 125 2.63 8.62 4.01
N VAL A 126 1.64 9.44 3.67
CA VAL A 126 0.24 9.20 4.03
C VAL A 126 -0.57 9.11 2.75
N MET A 127 -1.29 8.01 2.57
CA MET A 127 -2.21 7.85 1.44
C MET A 127 -3.65 7.98 1.92
N VAL A 128 -4.45 8.77 1.21
CA VAL A 128 -5.89 8.91 1.43
C VAL A 128 -6.67 8.39 0.22
N ASN A 129 -7.72 7.61 0.46
CA ASN A 129 -8.59 7.14 -0.61
C ASN A 129 -9.60 8.24 -0.99
N LEU A 130 -9.69 8.55 -2.28
CA LEU A 130 -10.76 9.39 -2.82
C LEU A 130 -11.98 8.51 -3.08
N VAL A 131 -13.05 8.73 -2.33
CA VAL A 131 -14.28 7.94 -2.41
C VAL A 131 -15.47 8.83 -2.73
N GLY A 132 -16.48 8.26 -3.39
CA GLY A 132 -17.73 8.98 -3.64
C GLY A 132 -18.43 9.33 -2.33
N GLU A 133 -18.78 10.60 -2.16
CA GLU A 133 -19.45 11.15 -0.97
C GLU A 133 -20.88 10.59 -0.81
N LYS A 134 -21.44 10.73 0.40
CA LYS A 134 -22.83 10.34 0.68
C LYS A 134 -23.78 11.16 -0.20
N GLY A 135 -24.68 10.46 -0.90
CA GLY A 135 -25.62 11.08 -1.83
C GLY A 135 -25.09 11.30 -3.25
N SER A 136 -23.78 11.08 -3.52
CA SER A 136 -23.24 11.19 -4.87
C SER A 136 -23.69 10.01 -5.74
N LYS A 137 -24.16 10.31 -6.97
CA LYS A 137 -24.51 9.35 -8.00
C LYS A 137 -24.44 10.02 -9.37
N GLY A 138 -23.76 9.41 -10.32
CA GLY A 138 -23.65 9.91 -11.71
C GLY A 138 -22.23 10.34 -12.08
N PRO A 139 -22.08 11.27 -13.03
CA PRO A 139 -20.76 11.71 -13.51
C PRO A 139 -19.86 12.17 -12.38
N VAL A 140 -18.58 11.76 -12.42
CA VAL A 140 -17.60 12.15 -11.41
C VAL A 140 -17.17 13.61 -11.57
N ILE A 141 -17.09 14.32 -10.45
CA ILE A 141 -16.54 15.67 -10.37
C ILE A 141 -15.52 15.68 -9.23
N TYR A 142 -14.29 16.07 -9.54
CA TYR A 142 -13.22 16.30 -8.53
C TYR A 142 -13.16 17.80 -8.24
N LYS A 143 -13.61 18.18 -7.04
CA LYS A 143 -13.57 19.59 -6.61
C LYS A 143 -12.16 19.97 -6.17
N ASN A 144 -11.78 21.22 -6.36
CA ASN A 144 -10.50 21.81 -5.92
C ASN A 144 -9.24 21.04 -6.40
N PHE A 145 -9.35 20.27 -7.47
CA PHE A 145 -8.26 19.41 -7.96
C PHE A 145 -7.01 20.22 -8.35
N ASP A 146 -7.21 21.38 -8.98
CA ASP A 146 -6.16 22.32 -9.36
C ASP A 146 -5.38 22.86 -8.14
N GLN A 147 -6.04 23.07 -7.01
CA GLN A 147 -5.40 23.49 -5.75
C GLN A 147 -4.56 22.35 -5.16
N ILE A 148 -5.07 21.11 -5.22
CA ILE A 148 -4.43 19.93 -4.66
C ILE A 148 -3.14 19.58 -5.42
N ILE A 149 -3.15 19.63 -6.75
CA ILE A 149 -1.97 19.29 -7.56
C ILE A 149 -0.83 20.32 -7.45
N GLY A 150 -1.13 21.52 -6.95
CA GLY A 150 -0.14 22.57 -6.70
C GLY A 150 0.61 22.43 -5.37
N LEU A 151 0.20 21.51 -4.49
CA LEU A 151 0.82 21.34 -3.18
C LEU A 151 2.06 20.45 -3.27
N GLU A 152 3.15 20.86 -2.62
CA GLU A 152 4.39 20.09 -2.57
C GLU A 152 4.18 18.74 -1.85
N GLY A 153 4.72 17.66 -2.42
CA GLY A 153 4.62 16.32 -1.89
C GLY A 153 3.26 15.65 -2.10
N VAL A 154 2.30 16.31 -2.76
CA VAL A 154 0.94 15.78 -2.99
C VAL A 154 0.83 15.18 -4.38
N ASN A 155 0.51 13.89 -4.47
CA ASN A 155 0.49 13.11 -5.69
C ASN A 155 -0.88 12.41 -5.87
N PRO A 156 -1.81 13.00 -6.65
CA PRO A 156 -3.12 12.39 -6.89
C PRO A 156 -3.07 11.35 -8.02
N HIS A 157 -3.75 10.23 -7.80
CA HIS A 157 -3.96 9.14 -8.75
C HIS A 157 -5.44 8.93 -9.02
N ILE A 158 -5.89 9.32 -10.19
CA ILE A 158 -7.29 9.21 -10.61
C ILE A 158 -7.50 7.91 -11.38
N TYR A 159 -8.51 7.11 -10.99
CA TYR A 159 -8.75 5.79 -11.57
C TYR A 159 -9.53 5.80 -12.89
N GLY A 160 -9.85 6.97 -13.44
CA GLY A 160 -10.52 7.12 -14.75
C GLY A 160 -11.95 6.57 -14.80
N LYS A 161 -12.63 6.43 -13.67
CA LYS A 161 -14.03 5.99 -13.63
C LYS A 161 -14.95 7.16 -13.99
N PHE A 162 -15.85 6.97 -14.95
CA PHE A 162 -16.76 8.02 -15.43
C PHE A 162 -17.87 8.36 -14.44
N GLU A 163 -18.32 7.38 -13.65
CA GLU A 163 -19.41 7.55 -12.70
C GLU A 163 -18.95 7.28 -11.28
N THR A 164 -19.47 8.05 -10.34
CA THR A 164 -19.31 7.86 -8.91
C THR A 164 -20.59 7.36 -8.25
N ARG A 165 -20.46 6.78 -7.08
CA ARG A 165 -21.51 6.44 -6.13
C ARG A 165 -20.93 6.41 -4.73
N PHE A 166 -21.77 6.46 -3.71
CA PHE A 166 -21.34 6.40 -2.32
C PHE A 166 -20.34 5.26 -2.07
N ASN A 167 -19.24 5.57 -1.40
CA ASN A 167 -18.14 4.66 -1.05
C ASN A 167 -17.38 4.03 -2.23
N ARG A 168 -17.62 4.46 -3.47
CA ARG A 168 -16.83 3.96 -4.61
C ARG A 168 -15.47 4.63 -4.61
N LYS A 169 -14.39 3.83 -4.56
CA LYS A 169 -13.01 4.34 -4.72
C LYS A 169 -12.83 4.88 -6.13
N MET A 170 -12.55 6.19 -6.23
CA MET A 170 -12.41 6.96 -7.47
C MET A 170 -10.95 7.28 -7.77
N GLY A 171 -10.10 7.20 -6.76
CA GLY A 171 -8.69 7.49 -6.82
C GLY A 171 -8.06 7.36 -5.44
N HIS A 172 -6.82 7.80 -5.33
CA HIS A 172 -6.15 8.04 -4.06
C HIS A 172 -5.19 9.24 -4.22
N VAL A 173 -4.79 9.80 -3.12
CA VAL A 173 -3.72 10.80 -3.07
C VAL A 173 -2.65 10.29 -2.13
N THR A 174 -1.41 10.28 -2.59
CA THR A 174 -0.22 10.05 -1.75
C THR A 174 0.38 11.38 -1.37
N VAL A 175 0.55 11.63 -0.09
CA VAL A 175 1.27 12.79 0.46
C VAL A 175 2.59 12.29 1.02
N VAL A 176 3.71 12.73 0.46
CA VAL A 176 5.06 12.47 0.99
C VAL A 176 5.58 13.69 1.72
N ASN A 177 6.18 13.49 2.90
CA ASN A 177 6.74 14.56 3.70
C ASN A 177 7.71 13.97 4.74
N GLU A 178 8.77 14.68 5.11
CA GLU A 178 9.70 14.26 6.18
C GLU A 178 8.98 13.99 7.52
N ASN A 179 7.91 14.75 7.78
CA ASN A 179 7.09 14.63 8.98
C ASN A 179 5.75 13.97 8.65
N ILE A 180 5.52 12.77 9.18
CA ILE A 180 4.29 12.00 8.93
C ILE A 180 3.04 12.67 9.49
N ASP A 181 3.14 13.45 10.56
CA ASP A 181 1.99 14.16 11.12
C ASP A 181 1.58 15.30 10.20
N ARG A 182 2.57 16.02 9.59
CA ARG A 182 2.29 17.03 8.56
C ARG A 182 1.69 16.41 7.30
N ALA A 183 2.22 15.26 6.85
CA ALA A 183 1.63 14.52 5.72
C ALA A 183 0.16 14.14 6.01
N LYS A 184 -0.15 13.75 7.25
CA LYS A 184 -1.51 13.40 7.66
C LYS A 184 -2.44 14.62 7.72
N GLU A 185 -1.95 15.77 8.18
CA GLU A 185 -2.72 17.03 8.15
C GLU A 185 -3.09 17.40 6.71
N LEU A 186 -2.11 17.42 5.80
CA LEU A 186 -2.36 17.68 4.39
C LEU A 186 -3.34 16.68 3.77
N ALA A 187 -3.19 15.38 4.08
CA ALA A 187 -4.12 14.36 3.60
C ALA A 187 -5.57 14.58 4.09
N LYS A 188 -5.76 15.18 5.29
CA LYS A 188 -7.08 15.56 5.80
C LYS A 188 -7.66 16.78 5.08
N GLU A 189 -6.82 17.76 4.74
CA GLU A 189 -7.25 18.96 4.00
C GLU A 189 -7.70 18.62 2.56
N ILE A 190 -7.09 17.56 1.96
CA ILE A 190 -7.39 17.10 0.60
C ILE A 190 -8.75 16.37 0.52
N LYS A 191 -9.19 15.78 1.60
CA LYS A 191 -10.42 14.98 1.67
C LYS A 191 -11.65 15.85 1.80
#